data_34947b41fb40005d1d5b67ac72fcbf52
#
_entry.id   34947b41fb40005d1d5b67ac72fcbf52
#
_cell.length_a   1.000
_cell.length_b   1.000
_cell.length_c   1.000
_cell.angle_alpha   90.00
_cell.angle_beta   90.00
_cell.angle_gamma   90.00
#
_symmetry.space_group_name_H-M   'P 1'
#
loop_
_entity.id
_entity.type
_entity.pdbx_description
1 polymer ?
#
loop_
_entity_poly.entity_id
_entity_poly.type
_entity_poly.pdbx_seq_one_letter_code
_entity_poly.pdbx_strand_id
1 'polypeptide(L)'
;RLGMLILSGDITDKLSWMVQYELFTSQLLKLYACYKPYSFFQVKIGRMKTCFTLENQMSPSVYETVNFSRVIERLAGFSGDVCGNQGGRDMGLQVGGELFKTSVDDYFLEYRVGVYNGSGLSMKDHNDAKDFAAWFTVQPVKGLKMGASAYIGKLNDDYTVVNDETGEETIYN
;
A
#
# COMPACT_ATOMS: atom_id res chain seq x y z
N ARG A 1 -4.60 -13.40 15.85
CA ARG A 1 -3.19 -13.79 16.10
C ARG A 1 -2.35 -13.21 14.97
N LEU A 2 -1.21 -12.59 15.30
CA LEU A 2 -0.32 -11.96 14.33
C LEU A 2 1.11 -12.42 14.65
N GLY A 3 1.76 -13.08 13.69
CA GLY A 3 3.17 -13.46 13.80
C GLY A 3 3.90 -12.94 12.57
N MET A 4 4.74 -11.92 12.76
CA MET A 4 5.48 -11.31 11.65
C MET A 4 6.97 -11.56 11.79
N LEU A 5 7.58 -12.05 10.72
CA LEU A 5 9.02 -12.06 10.52
C LEU A 5 9.38 -10.84 9.65
N ILE A 6 10.23 -9.97 10.18
CA ILE A 6 10.71 -8.79 9.48
C ILE A 6 12.22 -8.87 9.38
N LEU A 7 12.73 -8.86 8.16
CA LEU A 7 14.15 -8.77 7.84
C LEU A 7 14.38 -7.49 7.04
N SER A 8 15.35 -6.71 7.44
CA SER A 8 15.75 -5.49 6.72
C SER A 8 17.23 -5.26 6.87
N GLY A 9 17.81 -4.59 5.91
CA GLY A 9 19.22 -4.26 5.92
C GLY A 9 19.58 -3.21 4.87
N ASP A 10 20.73 -2.61 5.08
CA ASP A 10 21.32 -1.64 4.15
C ASP A 10 22.42 -2.33 3.34
N ILE A 11 22.32 -2.22 2.02
CA ILE A 11 23.38 -2.70 1.09
C ILE A 11 24.43 -1.61 0.96
N THR A 12 23.98 -0.36 0.93
CA THR A 12 24.82 0.84 0.94
C THR A 12 24.12 1.93 1.74
N ASP A 13 24.80 3.04 2.04
CA ASP A 13 24.22 4.20 2.75
C ASP A 13 22.94 4.76 2.09
N LYS A 14 22.70 4.39 0.82
CA LYS A 14 21.56 4.90 0.03
C LYS A 14 20.60 3.80 -0.43
N LEU A 15 21.00 2.55 -0.33
CA LEU A 15 20.22 1.41 -0.82
C LEU A 15 19.92 0.45 0.33
N SER A 16 18.64 0.29 0.64
CA SER A 16 18.13 -0.61 1.66
C SER A 16 17.12 -1.60 1.07
N TRP A 17 16.87 -2.67 1.79
CA TRP A 17 15.86 -3.66 1.44
C TRP A 17 15.05 -4.07 2.68
N MET A 18 13.85 -4.55 2.42
CA MET A 18 12.98 -5.08 3.48
C MET A 18 12.17 -6.27 2.97
N VAL A 19 12.11 -7.30 3.83
CA VAL A 19 11.20 -8.45 3.67
C VAL A 19 10.33 -8.53 4.91
N GLN A 20 9.03 -8.66 4.73
CA GLN A 20 8.08 -8.90 5.79
C GLN A 20 7.18 -10.06 5.42
N TYR A 21 7.22 -11.10 6.23
CA TYR A 21 6.47 -12.33 6.05
C TYR A 21 5.56 -12.58 7.24
N GLU A 22 4.32 -12.95 6.99
CA GLU A 22 3.38 -13.35 8.02
C GLU A 22 3.35 -14.86 8.15
N LEU A 23 3.62 -15.36 9.36
CA LEU A 23 3.81 -16.77 9.64
C LEU A 23 2.49 -17.57 9.69
N PHE A 24 1.41 -16.97 10.17
CA PHE A 24 0.13 -17.68 10.33
C PHE A 24 -0.64 -17.84 9.03
N THR A 25 -0.65 -16.81 8.19
CA THR A 25 -1.30 -16.85 6.86
C THR A 25 -0.34 -17.27 5.75
N SER A 26 0.94 -17.49 6.08
CA SER A 26 2.00 -17.82 5.13
C SER A 26 2.09 -16.84 3.95
N GLN A 27 1.93 -15.56 4.24
CA GLN A 27 1.89 -14.52 3.21
C GLN A 27 3.13 -13.61 3.23
N LEU A 28 3.68 -13.37 2.04
CA LEU A 28 4.71 -12.35 1.84
C LEU A 28 4.04 -10.97 1.78
N LEU A 29 4.15 -10.19 2.85
CA LEU A 29 3.49 -8.89 2.97
C LEU A 29 4.27 -7.75 2.31
N LYS A 30 5.61 -7.76 2.44
CA LYS A 30 6.48 -6.78 1.82
C LYS A 30 7.75 -7.46 1.31
N LEU A 31 8.18 -7.03 0.15
CA LEU A 31 9.48 -7.36 -0.44
C LEU A 31 9.86 -6.22 -1.37
N TYR A 32 10.69 -5.31 -0.92
CA TYR A 32 11.09 -4.17 -1.74
C TYR A 32 12.56 -3.76 -1.51
N ALA A 33 13.12 -3.13 -2.53
CA ALA A 33 14.33 -2.35 -2.43
C ALA A 33 13.97 -0.86 -2.41
N CYS A 34 14.72 -0.08 -1.63
CA CYS A 34 14.56 1.36 -1.50
C CYS A 34 15.89 2.05 -1.76
N TYR A 35 15.90 2.91 -2.75
CA TYR A 35 17.01 3.81 -3.03
C TYR A 35 16.69 5.22 -2.56
N LYS A 36 17.39 5.71 -1.55
CA LYS A 36 17.20 7.03 -0.92
C LYS A 36 18.50 7.83 -0.97
N PRO A 37 18.84 8.47 -2.11
CA PRO A 37 20.05 9.29 -2.21
C PRO A 37 19.95 10.58 -1.39
N TYR A 38 18.74 11.12 -1.21
CA TYR A 38 18.44 12.35 -0.47
C TYR A 38 17.15 12.19 0.34
N SER A 39 16.96 13.00 1.38
CA SER A 39 15.71 12.99 2.16
C SER A 39 14.50 13.38 1.32
N PHE A 40 14.66 14.31 0.39
CA PHE A 40 13.59 14.77 -0.49
C PHE A 40 13.28 13.83 -1.66
N PHE A 41 14.10 12.80 -1.90
CA PHE A 41 13.91 11.87 -3.01
C PHE A 41 14.24 10.45 -2.62
N GLN A 42 13.27 9.56 -2.76
CA GLN A 42 13.43 8.11 -2.60
C GLN A 42 12.63 7.36 -3.66
N VAL A 43 13.15 6.25 -4.08
CA VAL A 43 12.49 5.32 -5.00
C VAL A 43 12.39 3.96 -4.34
N LYS A 44 11.20 3.39 -4.31
CA LYS A 44 10.94 2.01 -3.84
C LYS A 44 10.41 1.18 -4.98
N ILE A 45 10.93 -0.03 -5.14
CA ILE A 45 10.47 -1.00 -6.13
C ILE A 45 10.23 -2.35 -5.46
N GLY A 46 9.13 -2.99 -5.80
CA GLY A 46 8.74 -4.30 -5.28
C GLY A 46 7.36 -4.29 -4.65
N ARG A 47 7.10 -5.26 -3.79
CA ARG A 47 5.83 -5.41 -3.06
C ARG A 47 5.85 -4.54 -1.81
N MET A 48 4.92 -3.59 -1.72
CA MET A 48 4.84 -2.63 -0.62
C MET A 48 3.39 -2.21 -0.35
N LYS A 49 3.20 -1.42 0.70
CA LYS A 49 1.91 -0.75 0.92
C LYS A 49 1.70 0.30 -0.17
N THR A 50 0.52 0.31 -0.77
CA THR A 50 0.11 1.37 -1.71
C THR A 50 0.08 2.71 -0.98
N CYS A 51 0.55 3.78 -1.62
CA CYS A 51 0.55 5.12 -1.02
C CYS A 51 -0.85 5.75 -1.04
N PHE A 52 -1.80 5.04 -0.43
CA PHE A 52 -3.18 5.44 -0.35
C PHE A 52 -3.65 5.34 1.10
N THR A 53 -4.30 6.38 1.58
CA THR A 53 -4.76 6.61 2.95
C THR A 53 -3.68 6.62 4.03
N LEU A 54 -3.81 7.52 5.00
CA LEU A 54 -2.87 7.62 6.13
C LEU A 54 -2.90 6.37 7.00
N GLU A 55 -4.10 5.86 7.28
CA GLU A 55 -4.30 4.69 8.14
C GLU A 55 -3.64 3.44 7.54
N ASN A 56 -3.72 3.22 6.22
CA ASN A 56 -3.02 2.11 5.57
C ASN A 56 -1.49 2.20 5.75
N GLN A 57 -0.91 3.41 5.82
CA GLN A 57 0.53 3.57 5.99
C GLN A 57 1.02 3.27 7.41
N MET A 58 0.15 3.39 8.41
CA MET A 58 0.50 3.17 9.81
C MET A 58 0.85 1.70 10.09
N SER A 59 1.64 1.47 11.13
CA SER A 59 1.89 0.11 11.62
C SER A 59 0.71 -0.37 12.45
N PRO A 60 0.31 -1.65 12.37
CA PRO A 60 -0.75 -2.20 13.22
C PRO A 60 -0.53 -2.00 14.73
N SER A 61 0.73 -1.85 15.15
CA SER A 61 1.09 -1.61 16.56
C SER A 61 0.82 -0.17 17.04
N VAL A 62 0.48 0.74 16.15
CA VAL A 62 0.26 2.17 16.43
C VAL A 62 -1.22 2.54 16.35
N TYR A 63 -2.08 1.59 15.95
CA TYR A 63 -3.52 1.85 15.91
C TYR A 63 -4.10 1.99 17.30
N GLU A 64 -4.86 3.04 17.52
CA GLU A 64 -5.66 3.25 18.72
C GLU A 64 -6.94 2.38 18.72
N THR A 65 -7.37 1.96 17.53
CA THR A 65 -8.56 1.10 17.32
C THR A 65 -8.15 -0.32 16.95
N VAL A 66 -8.95 -1.29 17.35
CA VAL A 66 -8.69 -2.73 17.06
C VAL A 66 -8.81 -3.04 15.56
N ASN A 67 -9.67 -2.31 14.85
CA ASN A 67 -9.92 -2.50 13.42
C ASN A 67 -9.71 -1.19 12.67
N PHE A 68 -9.42 -1.32 11.37
CA PHE A 68 -9.45 -0.19 10.45
C PHE A 68 -10.84 0.47 10.43
N SER A 69 -10.89 1.76 10.10
CA SER A 69 -12.17 2.39 9.81
C SER A 69 -12.83 1.68 8.62
N ARG A 70 -14.15 1.53 8.64
CA ARG A 70 -14.89 0.84 7.57
C ARG A 70 -14.65 1.46 6.18
N VAL A 71 -14.41 2.76 6.14
CA VAL A 71 -14.09 3.49 4.90
C VAL A 71 -12.76 3.02 4.36
N ILE A 72 -11.73 2.93 5.21
CA ILE A 72 -10.39 2.48 4.81
C ILE A 72 -10.39 0.98 4.49
N GLU A 73 -11.13 0.18 5.25
CA GLU A 73 -11.27 -1.24 5.00
C GLU A 73 -11.78 -1.51 3.58
N ARG A 74 -12.78 -0.77 3.12
CA ARG A 74 -13.30 -0.87 1.76
C ARG A 74 -12.40 -0.21 0.72
N LEU A 75 -11.97 1.02 0.95
CA LEU A 75 -11.21 1.79 -0.04
C LEU A 75 -9.78 1.26 -0.25
N ALA A 76 -9.14 0.73 0.77
CA ALA A 76 -7.78 0.17 0.65
C ALA A 76 -7.76 -1.32 0.24
N GLY A 77 -8.91 -1.91 -0.10
CA GLY A 77 -9.02 -3.28 -0.58
C GLY A 77 -8.82 -4.35 0.49
N PHE A 78 -9.09 -4.05 1.76
CA PHE A 78 -9.05 -5.06 2.82
C PHE A 78 -10.28 -5.96 2.82
N SER A 79 -11.41 -5.48 2.31
CA SER A 79 -12.67 -6.22 2.19
C SER A 79 -13.10 -6.52 0.74
N GLY A 80 -12.24 -6.26 -0.23
CA GLY A 80 -12.42 -6.77 -1.59
C GLY A 80 -13.24 -5.89 -2.56
N ASP A 81 -13.75 -4.72 -2.13
CA ASP A 81 -14.82 -4.11 -2.92
C ASP A 81 -14.39 -2.99 -3.89
N VAL A 82 -13.36 -2.20 -3.61
CA VAL A 82 -13.08 -1.00 -4.41
C VAL A 82 -11.74 -1.05 -5.13
N CYS A 83 -10.72 -1.57 -4.49
CA CYS A 83 -9.39 -1.64 -5.08
C CYS A 83 -8.94 -3.10 -5.31
N GLY A 84 -9.89 -3.98 -5.62
CA GLY A 84 -9.64 -5.41 -5.70
C GLY A 84 -9.04 -5.94 -4.39
N ASN A 85 -8.98 -7.18 -4.14
CA ASN A 85 -8.54 -7.81 -2.89
C ASN A 85 -7.04 -7.53 -2.56
N GLN A 86 -6.64 -6.27 -2.51
CA GLN A 86 -5.24 -5.83 -2.45
C GLN A 86 -4.63 -5.89 -1.04
N GLY A 87 -5.46 -5.95 0.00
CA GLY A 87 -4.99 -5.89 1.39
C GLY A 87 -4.13 -4.65 1.69
N GLY A 88 -4.38 -3.53 0.99
CA GLY A 88 -3.62 -2.30 1.09
C GLY A 88 -2.16 -2.40 0.60
N ARG A 89 -1.83 -3.45 -0.15
CA ARG A 89 -0.47 -3.71 -0.65
C ARG A 89 -0.50 -4.18 -2.07
N ASP A 90 0.53 -3.82 -2.82
CA ASP A 90 0.68 -4.27 -4.20
C ASP A 90 2.16 -4.24 -4.64
N MET A 91 2.43 -4.82 -5.79
CA MET A 91 3.71 -4.72 -6.46
C MET A 91 3.74 -3.47 -7.34
N GLY A 92 4.81 -2.69 -7.25
CA GLY A 92 4.91 -1.48 -8.04
C GLY A 92 6.21 -0.69 -7.82
N LEU A 93 6.17 0.51 -8.35
CA LEU A 93 7.21 1.53 -8.22
C LEU A 93 6.62 2.74 -7.48
N GLN A 94 7.27 3.17 -6.42
CA GLN A 94 6.87 4.34 -5.65
C GLN A 94 8.02 5.32 -5.56
N VAL A 95 7.75 6.57 -5.88
CA VAL A 95 8.65 7.72 -5.69
C VAL A 95 8.09 8.58 -4.57
N GLY A 96 8.95 9.11 -3.72
CA GLY A 96 8.53 9.97 -2.63
C GLY A 96 9.67 10.71 -1.99
N GLY A 97 9.37 11.50 -0.99
CA GLY A 97 10.36 12.24 -0.23
C GLY A 97 9.75 13.10 0.86
N GLU A 98 10.66 13.65 1.64
CA GLU A 98 10.37 14.49 2.80
C GLU A 98 11.04 15.84 2.57
N LEU A 99 10.28 16.92 2.65
CA LEU A 99 10.71 18.27 2.34
C LEU A 99 10.57 19.17 3.58
N PHE A 100 11.45 20.16 3.67
CA PHE A 100 11.44 21.19 4.72
C PHE A 100 11.49 20.58 6.13
N LYS A 101 12.67 20.08 6.50
CA LYS A 101 12.92 19.50 7.81
C LYS A 101 12.65 20.52 8.91
N THR A 102 11.76 20.21 9.82
CA THR A 102 11.34 21.11 10.90
C THR A 102 12.07 20.77 12.21
N SER A 103 12.29 19.46 12.46
CA SER A 103 13.07 18.97 13.62
C SER A 103 13.84 17.72 13.24
N VAL A 104 14.50 17.07 14.20
CA VAL A 104 15.35 15.90 13.92
C VAL A 104 14.56 14.79 13.20
N ASP A 105 13.31 14.59 13.58
CA ASP A 105 12.47 13.49 13.07
C ASP A 105 11.20 13.98 12.34
N ASP A 106 11.01 15.29 12.20
CA ASP A 106 9.80 15.85 11.61
C ASP A 106 10.10 16.66 10.34
N TYR A 107 9.22 16.50 9.36
CA TYR A 107 9.23 17.23 8.09
C TYR A 107 7.91 17.96 7.90
N PHE A 108 7.98 19.15 7.31
CA PHE A 108 6.79 19.93 7.00
C PHE A 108 5.94 19.27 5.92
N LEU A 109 6.57 18.71 4.88
CA LEU A 109 5.88 18.08 3.77
C LEU A 109 6.46 16.70 3.49
N GLU A 110 5.58 15.73 3.34
CA GLU A 110 5.90 14.39 2.84
C GLU A 110 4.99 14.09 1.63
N TYR A 111 5.59 13.56 0.56
CA TYR A 111 4.85 13.17 -0.63
C TYR A 111 5.25 11.76 -1.08
N ARG A 112 4.30 11.05 -1.66
CA ARG A 112 4.52 9.76 -2.31
C ARG A 112 3.61 9.64 -3.52
N VAL A 113 4.16 9.13 -4.62
CA VAL A 113 3.42 8.82 -5.84
C VAL A 113 3.86 7.44 -6.29
N GLY A 114 2.93 6.59 -6.66
CA GLY A 114 3.23 5.22 -7.05
C GLY A 114 2.41 4.73 -8.23
N VAL A 115 3.00 3.80 -8.95
CA VAL A 115 2.37 3.00 -9.99
C VAL A 115 2.42 1.55 -9.54
N TYR A 116 1.27 0.89 -9.57
CA TYR A 116 1.09 -0.45 -9.04
C TYR A 116 0.40 -1.35 -10.07
N ASN A 117 0.53 -2.66 -9.89
CA ASN A 117 -0.09 -3.61 -10.81
C ASN A 117 -1.63 -3.69 -10.70
N GLY A 118 -2.21 -3.25 -9.58
CA GLY A 118 -3.66 -3.33 -9.38
C GLY A 118 -4.18 -4.72 -8.98
N SER A 119 -3.29 -5.69 -8.83
CA SER A 119 -3.68 -7.10 -8.61
C SER A 119 -3.60 -7.56 -7.14
N GLY A 120 -3.10 -6.71 -6.25
CA GLY A 120 -3.01 -6.99 -4.82
C GLY A 120 -1.97 -8.02 -4.42
N LEU A 121 -2.17 -8.61 -3.22
CA LEU A 121 -1.14 -9.43 -2.55
C LEU A 121 -0.88 -10.79 -3.20
N SER A 122 -1.88 -11.42 -3.78
CA SER A 122 -1.80 -12.85 -4.10
C SER A 122 -2.25 -13.20 -5.52
N MET A 123 -2.66 -12.24 -6.30
CA MET A 123 -3.15 -12.49 -7.66
C MET A 123 -2.07 -12.25 -8.70
N LYS A 124 -2.08 -13.05 -9.75
CA LYS A 124 -1.36 -12.75 -10.98
C LYS A 124 -1.98 -11.50 -11.59
N ASP A 125 -1.16 -10.70 -12.23
CA ASP A 125 -1.64 -9.59 -13.05
C ASP A 125 -2.52 -10.16 -14.17
N HIS A 126 -3.81 -9.90 -14.11
CA HIS A 126 -4.80 -10.41 -15.05
C HIS A 126 -5.23 -9.34 -16.07
N ASN A 127 -4.76 -8.10 -15.89
CA ASN A 127 -5.04 -7.01 -16.82
C ASN A 127 -3.75 -6.24 -17.13
N ASP A 128 -3.71 -5.64 -18.33
CA ASP A 128 -2.61 -4.76 -18.74
C ASP A 128 -2.73 -3.34 -18.13
N ALA A 129 -3.74 -3.11 -17.27
CA ALA A 129 -3.94 -1.83 -16.62
C ALA A 129 -3.00 -1.66 -15.42
N LYS A 130 -2.58 -0.43 -15.17
CA LYS A 130 -1.79 -0.08 -13.99
C LYS A 130 -2.54 0.94 -13.15
N ASP A 131 -2.41 0.80 -11.85
CA ASP A 131 -3.05 1.66 -10.88
C ASP A 131 -2.08 2.75 -10.43
N PHE A 132 -2.62 3.95 -10.26
CA PHE A 132 -1.89 5.11 -9.78
C PHE A 132 -2.38 5.50 -8.39
N ALA A 133 -1.45 5.76 -7.48
CA ALA A 133 -1.78 6.35 -6.20
C ALA A 133 -0.86 7.52 -5.89
N ALA A 134 -1.42 8.52 -5.23
CA ALA A 134 -0.69 9.67 -4.73
C ALA A 134 -1.10 9.98 -3.29
N TRP A 135 -0.14 10.44 -2.50
CA TRP A 135 -0.32 10.78 -1.11
C TRP A 135 0.53 11.97 -0.72
N PHE A 136 -0.09 12.92 -0.05
CA PHE A 136 0.56 14.14 0.46
C PHE A 136 0.19 14.34 1.91
N THR A 137 1.16 14.70 2.72
CA THR A 137 0.95 15.05 4.12
C THR A 137 1.73 16.32 4.45
N VAL A 138 1.09 17.24 5.15
CA VAL A 138 1.71 18.43 5.72
C VAL A 138 1.61 18.40 7.24
N GLN A 139 2.65 18.82 7.90
CA GLN A 139 2.72 18.95 9.35
C GLN A 139 3.06 20.41 9.72
N PRO A 140 2.05 21.29 9.76
CA PRO A 140 2.28 22.71 10.02
C PRO A 140 2.78 22.99 11.44
N VAL A 141 2.37 22.21 12.41
CA VAL A 141 2.82 22.25 13.80
C VAL A 141 3.03 20.85 14.33
N LYS A 142 3.90 20.70 15.32
CA LYS A 142 4.16 19.40 15.95
C LYS A 142 2.86 18.80 16.50
N GLY A 143 2.58 17.55 16.11
CA GLY A 143 1.39 16.80 16.54
C GLY A 143 0.16 16.98 15.65
N LEU A 144 0.17 17.93 14.67
CA LEU A 144 -0.93 18.06 13.70
C LEU A 144 -0.44 17.63 12.31
N LYS A 145 -0.87 16.46 11.86
CA LYS A 145 -0.66 15.97 10.49
C LYS A 145 -1.98 16.03 9.71
N MET A 146 -1.93 16.67 8.54
CA MET A 146 -3.05 16.70 7.60
C MET A 146 -2.58 16.20 6.26
N GLY A 147 -3.42 15.43 5.57
CA GLY A 147 -3.02 14.88 4.28
C GLY A 147 -4.22 14.58 3.39
N ALA A 148 -3.90 14.39 2.12
CA ALA A 148 -4.83 13.91 1.11
C ALA A 148 -4.19 12.78 0.34
N SER A 149 -5.00 11.84 -0.13
CA SER A 149 -4.57 10.77 -1.00
C SER A 149 -5.59 10.55 -2.11
N ALA A 150 -5.10 10.13 -3.26
CA ALA A 150 -5.90 9.74 -4.41
C ALA A 150 -5.45 8.37 -4.92
N TYR A 151 -6.39 7.61 -5.42
CA TYR A 151 -6.15 6.32 -6.08
C TYR A 151 -6.97 6.26 -7.36
N ILE A 152 -6.34 5.87 -8.44
CA ILE A 152 -6.96 5.70 -9.76
C ILE A 152 -6.51 4.36 -10.30
N GLY A 153 -7.46 3.46 -10.54
CA GLY A 153 -7.18 2.12 -11.03
C GLY A 153 -8.35 1.59 -11.83
N LYS A 154 -8.11 0.50 -12.54
CA LYS A 154 -9.16 -0.30 -13.20
C LYS A 154 -9.44 -1.52 -12.34
N LEU A 155 -10.68 -1.66 -11.91
CA LEU A 155 -11.17 -2.94 -11.41
C LEU A 155 -11.34 -3.89 -12.60
N ASN A 156 -10.91 -5.12 -12.44
CA ASN A 156 -11.35 -6.20 -13.31
C ASN A 156 -12.77 -6.57 -12.87
N ASP A 157 -13.72 -6.20 -13.68
CA ASP A 157 -15.14 -6.51 -13.45
C ASP A 157 -15.52 -7.92 -13.95
N ASP A 158 -14.57 -8.82 -14.16
CA ASP A 158 -14.85 -10.21 -14.43
C ASP A 158 -15.35 -10.88 -13.14
N TYR A 159 -16.64 -10.73 -12.84
CA TYR A 159 -17.27 -11.50 -11.77
C TYR A 159 -18.13 -12.61 -12.36
N THR A 160 -17.90 -13.80 -11.87
CA THR A 160 -18.68 -14.96 -12.22
C THR A 160 -19.88 -15.02 -11.30
N VAL A 161 -21.07 -14.86 -11.84
CA VAL A 161 -22.31 -15.14 -11.12
C VAL A 161 -22.66 -16.61 -11.36
N VAL A 162 -22.58 -17.40 -10.30
CA VAL A 162 -23.10 -18.78 -10.32
C VAL A 162 -24.58 -18.72 -9.98
N ASN A 163 -25.41 -19.19 -10.86
CA ASN A 163 -26.84 -19.33 -10.58
C ASN A 163 -27.04 -20.54 -9.67
N ASP A 164 -27.43 -20.31 -8.42
CA ASP A 164 -27.57 -21.36 -7.41
C ASP A 164 -28.63 -22.43 -7.77
N GLU A 165 -29.55 -22.12 -8.71
CA GLU A 165 -30.59 -23.06 -9.14
C GLU A 165 -30.18 -23.91 -10.34
N THR A 166 -29.34 -23.40 -11.23
CA THR A 166 -28.97 -24.09 -12.48
C THR A 166 -27.52 -24.52 -12.52
N GLY A 167 -26.66 -23.98 -11.64
CA GLY A 167 -25.22 -24.21 -11.64
C GLY A 167 -24.51 -23.59 -12.84
N GLU A 168 -25.18 -22.74 -13.62
CA GLU A 168 -24.57 -22.05 -14.75
C GLU A 168 -23.73 -20.88 -14.29
N GLU A 169 -22.50 -20.81 -14.79
CA GLU A 169 -21.57 -19.71 -14.58
C GLU A 169 -21.73 -18.68 -15.70
N THR A 170 -22.14 -17.48 -15.35
CA THR A 170 -22.17 -16.35 -16.29
C THR A 170 -21.08 -15.35 -15.94
N ILE A 171 -20.14 -15.13 -16.86
CA ILE A 171 -19.06 -14.15 -16.73
C ILE A 171 -19.57 -12.83 -17.29
N TYR A 172 -19.58 -11.77 -16.46
CA TYR A 172 -19.86 -10.40 -16.86
C TYR A 172 -18.54 -9.64 -17.00
N ASN A 173 -18.30 -9.07 -18.19
CA ASN A 173 -17.13 -8.25 -18.52
C ASN A 173 -17.44 -6.78 -18.35
#